data_b8fa02ec1a52c93c30a6d9d620b06852
#
_entry.id   b8fa02ec1a52c93c30a6d9d620b06852
#
_cell.length_a   1.000
_cell.length_b   1.000
_cell.length_c   1.000
_cell.angle_alpha   90.00
_cell.angle_beta   90.00
_cell.angle_gamma   90.00
#
_symmetry.space_group_name_H-M   'P 1'
#
loop_
_entity.id
_entity.type
_entity.pdbx_description
1 polymer ?
#
loop_
_entity_poly.entity_id
_entity_poly.type
_entity_poly.pdbx_seq_one_letter_code
_entity_poly.pdbx_strand_id
1 'polypeptide(L)'
;MLVDVLLPLNFDHSFTYQSDKKLKIGHLVLVSFKNKEIVGVVWDLKPKPLKKNIKIKKIIEVLNLPNISKNKINFIEKMASYNLVNKGMVLNLFLYKKGFSSFNKGLKKITDFSEFNPYTNQNVELSNEQNKILRSIEEKISFN
;
A
#
# COMPACT_ATOMS: atom_id res chain seq x y z
N MET A 1 -17.85 -10.43 0.82
CA MET A 1 -16.71 -11.35 1.03
C MET A 1 -15.93 -10.93 2.28
N LEU A 2 -15.23 -11.87 2.94
CA LEU A 2 -14.31 -11.55 4.01
C LEU A 2 -12.90 -11.44 3.43
N VAL A 3 -12.14 -10.48 3.93
CA VAL A 3 -10.73 -10.25 3.53
C VAL A 3 -9.91 -9.86 4.74
N ASP A 4 -8.64 -10.20 4.70
CA ASP A 4 -7.67 -9.74 5.70
C ASP A 4 -6.99 -8.47 5.22
N VAL A 5 -6.94 -7.46 6.08
CA VAL A 5 -6.35 -6.15 5.83
C VAL A 5 -5.18 -5.93 6.78
N LEU A 6 -3.99 -5.68 6.24
CA LEU A 6 -2.83 -5.24 7.02
C LEU A 6 -2.93 -3.74 7.22
N LEU A 7 -2.82 -3.31 8.48
CA LEU A 7 -2.84 -1.90 8.87
C LEU A 7 -1.41 -1.38 9.07
N PRO A 8 -1.13 -0.11 8.75
CA PRO A 8 0.19 0.52 8.97
C PRO A 8 0.38 0.88 10.45
N LEU A 9 0.25 -0.10 11.30
CA LEU A 9 0.36 -0.01 12.75
C LEU A 9 1.35 -1.06 13.26
N ASN A 10 1.72 -0.98 14.53
CA ASN A 10 2.66 -1.91 15.14
C ASN A 10 2.04 -3.31 15.40
N PHE A 11 1.60 -3.97 14.32
CA PHE A 11 1.07 -5.33 14.35
C PHE A 11 1.73 -6.19 13.26
N ASP A 12 1.97 -7.45 13.58
CA ASP A 12 2.50 -8.43 12.63
C ASP A 12 1.41 -9.22 11.90
N HIS A 13 0.16 -9.04 12.28
CA HIS A 13 -1.01 -9.73 11.72
C HIS A 13 -1.97 -8.77 11.05
N SER A 14 -2.70 -9.29 10.09
CA SER A 14 -3.81 -8.62 9.43
C SER A 14 -5.11 -8.77 10.25
N PHE A 15 -6.06 -7.90 9.99
CA PHE A 15 -7.39 -7.89 10.62
C PHE A 15 -8.44 -8.22 9.58
N THR A 16 -9.42 -9.05 9.94
CA THR A 16 -10.49 -9.45 9.04
C THR A 16 -11.58 -8.40 8.99
N TYR A 17 -11.94 -8.00 7.76
CA TYR A 17 -13.03 -7.10 7.45
C TYR A 17 -13.98 -7.72 6.43
N GLN A 18 -15.22 -7.23 6.43
CA GLN A 18 -16.22 -7.59 5.43
C GLN A 18 -16.22 -6.56 4.31
N SER A 19 -16.23 -7.02 3.07
CA SER A 19 -16.38 -6.19 1.88
C SER A 19 -17.63 -6.61 1.09
N ASP A 20 -18.38 -5.62 0.64
CA ASP A 20 -19.50 -5.81 -0.28
C ASP A 20 -19.02 -5.80 -1.74
N LYS A 21 -17.78 -5.33 -2.00
CA LYS A 21 -17.15 -5.29 -3.33
C LYS A 21 -16.16 -6.43 -3.50
N LYS A 22 -15.95 -6.85 -4.75
CA LYS A 22 -14.85 -7.77 -5.12
C LYS A 22 -13.51 -7.07 -4.98
N LEU A 23 -12.61 -7.61 -4.17
CA LEU A 23 -11.30 -7.07 -3.92
C LEU A 23 -10.21 -8.01 -4.45
N LYS A 24 -9.02 -7.42 -4.67
CA LYS A 24 -7.78 -8.15 -4.99
C LYS A 24 -6.74 -7.82 -3.92
N ILE A 25 -5.77 -8.71 -3.76
CA ILE A 25 -4.61 -8.46 -2.92
C ILE A 25 -3.90 -7.19 -3.41
N GLY A 26 -3.49 -6.33 -2.47
CA GLY A 26 -2.84 -5.05 -2.76
C GLY A 26 -3.79 -3.86 -2.88
N HIS A 27 -5.13 -4.06 -2.92
CA HIS A 27 -6.06 -2.92 -2.89
C HIS A 27 -5.90 -2.13 -1.60
N LEU A 28 -5.93 -0.80 -1.75
CA LEU A 28 -5.95 0.13 -0.62
C LEU A 28 -7.39 0.36 -0.19
N VAL A 29 -7.64 0.22 1.09
CA VAL A 29 -8.99 0.31 1.67
C VAL A 29 -9.00 1.18 2.93
N LEU A 30 -10.07 1.95 3.12
CA LEU A 30 -10.32 2.69 4.34
C LEU A 30 -11.13 1.82 5.28
N VAL A 31 -10.65 1.65 6.50
CA VAL A 31 -11.30 0.82 7.52
C VAL A 31 -11.38 1.53 8.87
N SER A 32 -12.36 1.17 9.69
CA SER A 32 -12.44 1.63 11.07
C SER A 32 -11.66 0.71 12.01
N PHE A 33 -10.67 1.27 12.70
CA PHE A 33 -9.90 0.58 13.73
C PHE A 33 -9.80 1.42 15.00
N LYS A 34 -10.26 0.90 16.15
CA LYS A 34 -10.28 1.63 17.44
C LYS A 34 -10.84 3.04 17.32
N ASN A 35 -12.01 3.19 16.67
CA ASN A 35 -12.71 4.45 16.43
C ASN A 35 -11.95 5.50 15.59
N LYS A 36 -10.91 5.06 14.87
CA LYS A 36 -10.19 5.87 13.89
C LYS A 36 -10.34 5.24 12.51
N GLU A 37 -10.40 6.07 11.50
CA GLU A 37 -10.34 5.62 10.11
C GLU A 37 -8.88 5.52 9.69
N ILE A 38 -8.50 4.38 9.15
CA ILE A 38 -7.11 4.07 8.78
C ILE A 38 -7.11 3.43 7.40
N VAL A 39 -6.18 3.87 6.56
CA VAL A 39 -5.93 3.21 5.29
C VAL A 39 -5.10 1.96 5.53
N GLY A 40 -5.61 0.83 5.06
CA GLY A 40 -4.93 -0.45 5.09
C GLY A 40 -4.80 -1.05 3.69
N VAL A 41 -4.15 -2.18 3.61
CA VAL A 41 -3.91 -2.93 2.37
C VAL A 41 -4.57 -4.31 2.48
N VAL A 42 -5.33 -4.71 1.48
CA VAL A 42 -5.86 -6.08 1.38
C VAL A 42 -4.68 -7.03 1.25
N TRP A 43 -4.48 -7.84 2.28
CA TRP A 43 -3.31 -8.72 2.42
C TRP A 43 -3.63 -10.15 2.01
N ASP A 44 -4.80 -10.65 2.38
CA ASP A 44 -5.27 -11.97 2.01
C ASP A 44 -6.79 -11.95 1.72
N LEU A 45 -7.20 -12.81 0.78
CA LEU A 45 -8.61 -13.01 0.41
C LEU A 45 -9.24 -14.23 1.09
N LYS A 46 -8.44 -15.02 1.80
CA LYS A 46 -8.83 -16.20 2.56
C LYS A 46 -8.49 -15.98 4.04
N PRO A 47 -9.32 -15.23 4.77
CA PRO A 47 -9.06 -14.97 6.18
C PRO A 47 -9.03 -16.27 6.96
N LYS A 48 -8.16 -16.33 7.96
CA LYS A 48 -8.11 -17.45 8.90
C LYS A 48 -9.44 -17.59 9.63
N PRO A 49 -9.84 -18.81 10.03
CA PRO A 49 -11.07 -19.02 10.79
C PRO A 49 -11.07 -18.13 12.03
N LEU A 50 -12.12 -17.34 12.15
CA LEU A 50 -12.29 -16.42 13.27
C LEU A 50 -12.74 -17.20 14.52
N LYS A 51 -12.24 -16.78 15.67
CA LYS A 51 -12.77 -17.26 16.95
C LYS A 51 -14.25 -16.87 17.06
N LYS A 52 -15.08 -17.76 17.62
CA LYS A 52 -16.50 -17.49 17.88
C LYS A 52 -16.61 -16.17 18.66
N ASN A 53 -17.56 -15.31 18.28
CA ASN A 53 -17.90 -14.03 18.91
C ASN A 53 -17.04 -12.78 18.52
N ILE A 54 -16.33 -12.78 17.41
CA ILE A 54 -15.69 -11.56 16.92
C ILE A 54 -16.68 -10.80 16.01
N LYS A 55 -16.98 -9.55 16.38
CA LYS A 55 -17.77 -8.64 15.55
C LYS A 55 -16.91 -8.13 14.38
N ILE A 56 -17.19 -8.62 13.18
CA ILE A 56 -16.48 -8.20 11.97
C ILE A 56 -17.01 -6.83 11.54
N LYS A 57 -16.11 -5.89 11.31
CA LYS A 57 -16.45 -4.57 10.78
C LYS A 57 -16.43 -4.59 9.25
N LYS A 58 -17.22 -3.72 8.63
CA LYS A 58 -17.19 -3.51 7.17
C LYS A 58 -16.07 -2.56 6.79
N ILE A 59 -15.53 -2.76 5.58
CA ILE A 59 -14.68 -1.77 4.91
C ILE A 59 -15.54 -0.54 4.62
N ILE A 60 -15.00 0.64 4.95
CA ILE A 60 -15.70 1.91 4.74
C ILE A 60 -15.66 2.25 3.25
N GLU A 61 -14.48 2.19 2.66
CA GLU A 61 -14.26 2.58 1.27
C GLU A 61 -13.12 1.79 0.64
N VAL A 62 -13.25 1.51 -0.66
CA VAL A 62 -12.16 0.99 -1.50
C VAL A 62 -11.58 2.17 -2.26
N LEU A 63 -10.33 2.49 -1.99
CA LEU A 63 -9.69 3.66 -2.58
C LEU A 63 -9.35 3.42 -4.05
N ASN A 64 -9.65 4.40 -4.90
CA ASN A 64 -9.28 4.34 -6.31
C ASN A 64 -7.82 4.77 -6.50
N LEU A 65 -6.91 3.97 -5.99
CA LEU A 65 -5.47 4.19 -6.00
C LEU A 65 -4.76 3.00 -6.64
N PRO A 66 -3.54 3.19 -7.18
CA PRO A 66 -2.74 2.08 -7.67
C PRO A 66 -2.53 1.02 -6.58
N ASN A 67 -2.77 -0.24 -6.94
CA ASN A 67 -2.61 -1.36 -6.03
C ASN A 67 -1.14 -1.54 -5.64
N ILE A 68 -0.91 -1.98 -4.42
CA ILE A 68 0.42 -2.45 -4.02
C ILE A 68 0.70 -3.76 -4.75
N SER A 69 1.76 -3.78 -5.54
CA SER A 69 2.14 -4.95 -6.33
C SER A 69 2.57 -6.13 -5.43
N LYS A 70 2.45 -7.34 -5.95
CA LYS A 70 2.88 -8.56 -5.26
C LYS A 70 4.35 -8.49 -4.84
N ASN A 71 5.21 -7.90 -5.67
CA ASN A 71 6.64 -7.74 -5.35
C ASN A 71 6.85 -6.83 -4.13
N LYS A 72 6.07 -5.74 -4.01
CA LYS A 72 6.11 -4.87 -2.83
C LYS A 72 5.60 -5.58 -1.58
N ILE A 73 4.56 -6.39 -1.68
CA ILE A 73 4.04 -7.22 -0.57
C ILE A 73 5.13 -8.18 -0.10
N ASN A 74 5.74 -8.94 -1.01
CA ASN A 74 6.84 -9.86 -0.70
C ASN A 74 8.05 -9.12 -0.09
N PHE A 75 8.34 -7.91 -0.56
CA PHE A 75 9.40 -7.09 0.02
C PHE A 75 9.08 -6.70 1.47
N ILE A 76 7.84 -6.26 1.75
CA ILE A 76 7.40 -5.92 3.12
C ILE A 76 7.56 -7.12 4.05
N GLU A 77 7.15 -8.32 3.61
CA GLU A 77 7.29 -9.55 4.39
C GLU A 77 8.74 -9.89 4.69
N LYS A 78 9.61 -9.86 3.67
CA LYS A 78 11.04 -10.13 3.82
C LYS A 78 11.73 -9.11 4.72
N MET A 79 11.45 -7.82 4.54
CA MET A 79 12.00 -6.75 5.36
C MET A 79 11.56 -6.87 6.83
N ALA A 80 10.30 -7.17 7.07
CA ALA A 80 9.78 -7.37 8.42
C ALA A 80 10.47 -8.57 9.10
N SER A 81 10.58 -9.69 8.40
CA SER A 81 11.25 -10.90 8.91
C SER A 81 12.73 -10.67 9.14
N TYR A 82 13.44 -10.04 8.22
CA TYR A 82 14.88 -9.78 8.32
C TYR A 82 15.24 -8.85 9.49
N ASN A 83 14.46 -7.79 9.68
CA ASN A 83 14.69 -6.79 10.72
C ASN A 83 13.99 -7.13 12.04
N LEU A 84 13.29 -8.26 12.16
CA LEU A 84 12.52 -8.66 13.34
C LEU A 84 11.52 -7.58 13.80
N VAL A 85 10.90 -6.90 12.84
CA VAL A 85 9.88 -5.87 13.08
C VAL A 85 8.52 -6.28 12.54
N ASN A 86 7.46 -5.70 13.08
CA ASN A 86 6.11 -6.00 12.63
C ASN A 86 5.84 -5.52 11.19
N LYS A 87 5.16 -6.33 10.39
CA LYS A 87 4.81 -6.02 8.98
C LYS A 87 4.07 -4.69 8.82
N GLY A 88 3.19 -4.36 9.76
CA GLY A 88 2.47 -3.09 9.75
C GLY A 88 3.39 -1.87 9.90
N MET A 89 4.52 -1.98 10.62
CA MET A 89 5.50 -0.91 10.70
C MET A 89 6.23 -0.72 9.36
N VAL A 90 6.61 -1.81 8.71
CA VAL A 90 7.22 -1.73 7.38
C VAL A 90 6.23 -1.15 6.37
N LEU A 91 4.96 -1.61 6.40
CA LEU A 91 3.91 -1.06 5.55
C LEU A 91 3.75 0.44 5.75
N ASN A 92 3.85 0.94 6.98
CA ASN A 92 3.76 2.37 7.28
C ASN A 92 4.81 3.21 6.53
N LEU A 93 6.03 2.69 6.37
CA LEU A 93 7.08 3.37 5.60
C LEU A 93 6.68 3.57 4.13
N PHE A 94 5.95 2.61 3.55
CA PHE A 94 5.47 2.70 2.17
C PHE A 94 4.28 3.65 2.02
N LEU A 95 3.44 3.76 3.04
CA LEU A 95 2.26 4.61 3.03
C LEU A 95 2.54 6.02 3.56
N TYR A 96 3.71 6.25 4.15
CA TYR A 96 4.09 7.51 4.81
C TYR A 96 4.57 8.60 3.84
N LYS A 97 4.10 8.65 2.62
CA LYS A 97 4.32 9.85 1.80
C LYS A 97 3.33 10.94 2.20
N LYS A 98 3.79 12.20 2.15
CA LYS A 98 3.04 13.42 2.56
C LYS A 98 1.57 13.50 2.11
N GLY A 99 1.18 12.74 1.08
CA GLY A 99 -0.20 12.61 0.62
C GLY A 99 -1.11 11.77 1.51
N PHE A 100 -0.58 10.76 2.22
CA PHE A 100 -1.39 9.86 3.05
C PHE A 100 -1.63 10.38 4.47
N SER A 101 -0.75 11.22 5.02
CA SER A 101 -1.00 11.88 6.31
C SER A 101 -2.11 12.94 6.23
N SER A 102 -2.32 13.52 5.06
CA SER A 102 -3.43 14.43 4.77
C SER A 102 -4.77 13.70 4.58
N PHE A 103 -4.77 12.39 4.30
CA PHE A 103 -5.98 11.57 4.23
C PHE A 103 -6.76 11.54 5.55
N ASN A 104 -6.07 11.65 6.68
CA ASN A 104 -6.72 11.69 8.00
C ASN A 104 -7.38 13.04 8.33
N LYS A 105 -7.18 14.09 7.51
CA LYS A 105 -7.71 15.43 7.73
C LYS A 105 -8.64 15.98 6.66
N GLY A 106 -8.92 15.24 5.60
CA GLY A 106 -9.81 15.73 4.54
C GLY A 106 -9.77 14.90 3.26
N LEU A 107 -10.51 13.82 3.26
CA LEU A 107 -10.70 12.88 2.14
C LEU A 107 -11.27 13.49 0.84
N LYS A 108 -11.46 14.81 0.77
CA LYS A 108 -12.17 15.46 -0.34
C LYS A 108 -11.29 16.11 -1.42
N LYS A 109 -9.95 16.02 -1.37
CA LYS A 109 -9.09 16.80 -2.26
C LYS A 109 -7.98 16.08 -3.02
N ILE A 110 -7.91 14.76 -3.01
CA ILE A 110 -6.91 14.04 -3.82
C ILE A 110 -7.64 13.17 -4.86
N THR A 111 -8.34 13.80 -5.78
CA THR A 111 -8.85 13.14 -6.98
C THR A 111 -7.93 13.28 -8.18
N ASP A 112 -6.85 14.02 -8.06
CA ASP A 112 -5.96 14.32 -9.18
C ASP A 112 -4.51 13.92 -8.85
N PHE A 113 -4.16 12.67 -9.18
CA PHE A 113 -2.78 12.17 -9.12
C PHE A 113 -1.90 12.70 -10.27
N SER A 114 -2.48 13.45 -11.21
CA SER A 114 -1.73 14.07 -12.30
C SER A 114 -0.76 15.14 -11.79
N GLU A 115 -1.05 15.76 -10.62
CA GLU A 115 -0.14 16.71 -9.98
C GLU A 115 0.99 16.04 -9.16
N PHE A 116 0.92 14.72 -8.95
CA PHE A 116 1.98 13.97 -8.26
C PHE A 116 2.98 13.39 -9.27
N ASN A 117 3.48 14.23 -10.16
CA ASN A 117 4.71 13.93 -10.88
C ASN A 117 5.88 14.39 -9.97
N PRO A 118 6.58 13.49 -9.25
CA PRO A 118 7.75 13.85 -8.44
C PRO A 118 8.90 14.35 -9.31
N TYR A 119 8.75 14.23 -10.61
CA TYR A 119 9.66 14.72 -11.64
C TYR A 119 9.03 15.95 -12.30
N THR A 120 8.73 17.02 -11.53
CA THR A 120 8.58 18.33 -12.14
C THR A 120 9.89 18.64 -12.84
N ASN A 121 9.89 18.60 -14.14
CA ASN A 121 10.81 19.15 -15.13
C ASN A 121 11.92 20.04 -14.57
N GLN A 122 12.79 19.51 -13.74
CA GLN A 122 14.16 19.96 -13.69
C GLN A 122 14.81 19.26 -14.88
N ASN A 123 15.15 20.00 -15.90
CA ASN A 123 16.03 19.54 -16.96
C ASN A 123 17.37 19.20 -16.28
N VAL A 124 17.46 18.00 -15.74
CA VAL A 124 18.71 17.47 -15.19
C VAL A 124 19.49 17.03 -16.42
N GLU A 125 20.47 17.83 -16.83
CA GLU A 125 21.44 17.40 -17.83
C GLU A 125 22.26 16.26 -17.25
N LEU A 126 22.01 15.06 -17.75
CA LEU A 126 22.78 13.88 -17.35
C LEU A 126 24.18 13.95 -17.94
N SER A 127 25.18 13.59 -17.16
CA SER A 127 26.54 13.43 -17.68
C SER A 127 26.61 12.34 -18.75
N ASN A 128 27.65 12.37 -19.59
CA ASN A 128 27.83 11.36 -20.65
C ASN A 128 27.88 9.94 -20.09
N GLU A 129 28.42 9.74 -18.91
CA GLU A 129 28.47 8.44 -18.23
C GLU A 129 27.09 7.99 -17.75
N GLN A 130 26.31 8.89 -17.16
CA GLN A 130 24.93 8.62 -16.72
C GLN A 130 24.04 8.27 -17.92
N ASN A 131 24.18 8.96 -19.05
CA ASN A 131 23.47 8.67 -20.28
C ASN A 131 23.81 7.27 -20.84
N LYS A 132 25.08 6.84 -20.78
CA LYS A 132 25.49 5.49 -21.18
C LYS A 132 24.85 4.42 -20.30
N ILE A 133 24.82 4.63 -18.98
CA ILE A 133 24.21 3.71 -18.05
C ILE A 133 22.69 3.62 -18.29
N LEU A 134 22.03 4.77 -18.48
CA LEU A 134 20.58 4.81 -18.74
C LEU A 134 20.25 3.99 -19.99
N ARG A 135 20.93 4.18 -21.11
CA ARG A 135 20.75 3.42 -22.34
C ARG A 135 20.94 1.92 -22.14
N SER A 136 21.96 1.51 -21.39
CA SER A 136 22.21 0.10 -21.09
C SER A 136 21.11 -0.55 -20.23
N ILE A 137 20.40 0.24 -19.40
CA ILE A 137 19.27 -0.21 -18.60
C ILE A 137 18.01 -0.33 -19.48
N GLU A 138 17.76 0.66 -20.34
CA GLU A 138 16.62 0.67 -21.26
C GLU A 138 16.69 -0.52 -22.23
N GLU A 139 17.86 -0.82 -22.77
CA GLU A 139 18.08 -2.00 -23.61
C GLU A 139 17.77 -3.32 -22.88
N LYS A 140 18.15 -3.44 -21.60
CA LYS A 140 17.85 -4.65 -20.80
C LYS A 140 16.37 -4.78 -20.41
N ILE A 141 15.65 -3.67 -20.29
CA ILE A 141 14.21 -3.69 -19.96
C ILE A 141 13.36 -4.01 -21.19
N SER A 142 13.80 -3.62 -22.38
CA SER A 142 13.10 -3.91 -23.66
C SER A 142 13.23 -5.35 -24.11
N PHE A 143 14.09 -6.18 -23.51
CA PHE A 143 14.31 -7.60 -23.85
C PHE A 143 13.61 -8.59 -22.90
N ASN A 144 12.78 -8.15 -21.95
CA ASN A 144 11.95 -8.96 -21.09
C ASN A 144 10.46 -8.59 -21.27
#